data_a093b82551e64c424fdef3d011b3e735
#
_entry.id   a093b82551e64c424fdef3d011b3e735
#
_cell.length_a   1.000
_cell.length_b   1.000
_cell.length_c   1.000
_cell.angle_alpha   90.00
_cell.angle_beta   90.00
_cell.angle_gamma   90.00
#
_symmetry.space_group_name_H-M   'P 1'
#
loop_
_entity.id
_entity.type
_entity.pdbx_description
1 polymer ?
#
loop_
_entity_poly.entity_id
_entity_poly.type
_entity_poly.pdbx_seq_one_letter_code
_entity_poly.pdbx_strand_id
1 'polypeptide(L)'
;MVNWFDSVLGVALHEAEEGVISRILPARYYDVVVDVGPGRRSAFSGIQSERRICLAPPSTASAPAGVSARLEQLPLMARTVDLVLLRHSLDFAVDPRDALREVVQIMAPEGLVVICGFNLLGLWGGAKMIRRTKQVPWNGRYLLLGRLHDWLSLLQLKVVGGRTCFYRPPLQSSRWLEGLGFMEAMGDRWWPLLGGAYVVVARKRSASARLVPVQEQFRRRANGRKFAIVGGSHRQSDGVVKQLRSQWTKR
;
A
#
# COMPACT_ATOMS: atom_id res chain seq x y z
N MET A 1 2.84 24.76 -20.47
CA MET A 1 1.59 23.99 -20.58
C MET A 1 1.03 23.75 -19.19
N VAL A 2 -0.23 24.05 -18.94
CA VAL A 2 -0.87 23.75 -17.65
C VAL A 2 -0.98 22.24 -17.54
N ASN A 3 -0.52 21.67 -16.41
CA ASN A 3 -0.65 20.24 -16.19
C ASN A 3 -2.15 19.90 -16.02
N TRP A 4 -2.64 18.84 -16.65
CA TRP A 4 -4.04 18.43 -16.54
C TRP A 4 -4.49 18.27 -15.08
N PHE A 5 -3.62 17.79 -14.20
CA PHE A 5 -3.90 17.63 -12.77
C PHE A 5 -4.12 18.97 -12.03
N ASP A 6 -3.71 20.08 -12.63
CA ASP A 6 -3.97 21.44 -12.11
C ASP A 6 -5.26 22.06 -12.71
N SER A 7 -5.97 21.32 -13.59
CA SER A 7 -7.27 21.74 -14.14
C SER A 7 -8.38 21.56 -13.09
N VAL A 8 -9.54 22.17 -13.36
CA VAL A 8 -10.75 22.05 -12.51
C VAL A 8 -11.09 20.57 -12.24
N LEU A 9 -11.00 19.74 -13.27
CA LEU A 9 -11.30 18.32 -13.18
C LEU A 9 -10.24 17.57 -12.39
N GLY A 10 -8.95 17.89 -12.58
CA GLY A 10 -7.85 17.30 -11.81
C GLY A 10 -7.88 17.68 -10.33
N VAL A 11 -8.29 18.90 -10.02
CA VAL A 11 -8.50 19.38 -8.64
C VAL A 11 -9.64 18.61 -7.97
N ALA A 12 -10.79 18.49 -8.64
CA ALA A 12 -11.94 17.75 -8.11
C ALA A 12 -11.61 16.25 -7.90
N LEU A 13 -10.82 15.65 -8.80
CA LEU A 13 -10.31 14.30 -8.62
C LEU A 13 -9.47 14.19 -7.35
N HIS A 14 -8.51 15.10 -7.17
CA HIS A 14 -7.63 15.10 -6.00
C HIS A 14 -8.40 15.26 -4.68
N GLU A 15 -9.42 16.13 -4.63
CA GLU A 15 -10.29 16.29 -3.47
C GLU A 15 -11.07 14.99 -3.13
N ALA A 16 -11.58 14.31 -4.16
CA ALA A 16 -12.25 13.03 -3.96
C ALA A 16 -11.31 11.96 -3.41
N GLU A 17 -10.07 11.89 -3.93
CA GLU A 17 -9.03 10.98 -3.43
C GLU A 17 -8.61 11.31 -2.00
N GLU A 18 -8.41 12.58 -1.67
CA GLU A 18 -8.09 13.04 -0.33
C GLU A 18 -9.17 12.63 0.68
N GLY A 19 -10.44 12.78 0.30
CA GLY A 19 -11.57 12.33 1.11
C GLY A 19 -11.58 10.82 1.36
N VAL A 20 -11.11 10.00 0.43
CA VAL A 20 -10.98 8.55 0.62
C VAL A 20 -9.75 8.22 1.48
N ILE A 21 -8.61 8.85 1.23
CA ILE A 21 -7.37 8.62 1.95
C ILE A 21 -7.55 8.94 3.43
N SER A 22 -8.17 10.08 3.76
CA SER A 22 -8.42 10.49 5.14
C SER A 22 -9.26 9.49 5.95
N ARG A 23 -10.10 8.67 5.27
CA ARG A 23 -10.92 7.63 5.90
C ARG A 23 -10.21 6.30 6.07
N ILE A 24 -9.25 5.98 5.18
CA ILE A 24 -8.61 4.66 5.15
C ILE A 24 -7.22 4.69 5.79
N LEU A 25 -6.49 5.81 5.63
CA LEU A 25 -5.15 5.94 6.17
C LEU A 25 -5.21 6.11 7.69
N PRO A 26 -4.43 5.33 8.46
CA PRO A 26 -4.37 5.50 9.90
C PRO A 26 -3.93 6.91 10.29
N ALA A 27 -4.70 7.55 11.18
CA ALA A 27 -4.35 8.85 11.75
C ALA A 27 -3.17 8.67 12.72
N ARG A 28 -1.96 8.82 12.22
CA ARG A 28 -0.72 8.76 13.01
C ARG A 28 0.29 9.76 12.46
N TYR A 29 1.29 10.05 13.25
CA TYR A 29 2.46 10.80 12.82
C TYR A 29 3.41 9.90 12.02
N TYR A 30 3.99 10.42 10.95
CA TYR A 30 4.96 9.74 10.09
C TYR A 30 6.28 10.50 10.09
N ASP A 31 7.41 9.83 10.29
CA ASP A 31 8.70 10.49 10.30
C ASP A 31 9.08 10.96 8.88
N VAL A 32 8.98 10.07 7.91
CA VAL A 32 9.32 10.37 6.52
C VAL A 32 8.16 10.02 5.60
N VAL A 33 7.64 11.03 4.90
CA VAL A 33 6.61 10.88 3.86
C VAL A 33 7.20 11.23 2.49
N VAL A 34 7.02 10.35 1.54
CA VAL A 34 7.41 10.57 0.14
C VAL A 34 6.16 10.66 -0.71
N ASP A 35 5.99 11.78 -1.41
CA ASP A 35 4.89 12.03 -2.32
C ASP A 35 5.41 12.03 -3.76
N VAL A 36 4.97 11.07 -4.54
CA VAL A 36 5.32 10.95 -5.97
C VAL A 36 4.08 11.13 -6.82
N GLY A 37 4.03 12.17 -7.61
CA GLY A 37 2.87 12.38 -8.46
C GLY A 37 3.02 13.53 -9.44
N PRO A 38 2.21 13.51 -10.51
CA PRO A 38 2.10 14.63 -11.43
C PRO A 38 1.28 15.78 -10.78
N GLY A 39 1.62 17.01 -11.15
CA GLY A 39 0.91 18.20 -10.69
C GLY A 39 1.64 18.98 -9.60
N ARG A 40 1.19 20.23 -9.40
CA ARG A 40 1.81 21.19 -8.47
C ARG A 40 1.26 21.08 -7.05
N ARG A 41 0.14 20.40 -6.86
CA ARG A 41 -0.46 20.26 -5.53
C ARG A 41 0.37 19.31 -4.69
N SER A 42 0.84 19.84 -3.59
CA SER A 42 1.49 19.06 -2.54
C SER A 42 0.53 18.03 -1.95
N ALA A 43 1.12 17.02 -1.33
CA ALA A 43 0.42 15.95 -0.66
C ALA A 43 -0.74 16.43 0.24
N PHE A 44 -1.66 15.51 0.42
CA PHE A 44 -2.83 15.62 1.28
C PHE A 44 -2.55 16.35 2.59
N SER A 45 -3.31 17.40 2.84
CA SER A 45 -3.11 18.33 3.97
C SER A 45 -3.27 17.67 5.34
N GLY A 46 -4.02 16.58 5.42
CA GLY A 46 -4.30 15.85 6.66
C GLY A 46 -3.18 14.92 7.16
N ILE A 47 -2.07 14.77 6.42
CA ILE A 47 -0.98 13.88 6.82
C ILE A 47 0.06 14.65 7.61
N GLN A 48 0.19 14.33 8.90
CA GLN A 48 1.20 14.89 9.78
C GLN A 48 2.54 14.16 9.62
N SER A 49 3.60 14.88 9.33
CA SER A 49 4.93 14.31 9.13
C SER A 49 6.04 15.25 9.56
N GLU A 50 7.18 14.68 10.00
CA GLU A 50 8.40 15.43 10.29
C GLU A 50 9.06 15.91 9.00
N ARG A 51 9.22 14.99 8.05
CA ARG A 51 9.84 15.24 6.74
C ARG A 51 8.93 14.83 5.62
N ARG A 52 8.78 15.71 4.64
CA ARG A 52 8.02 15.44 3.43
C ARG A 52 8.87 15.70 2.20
N ILE A 53 9.04 14.70 1.37
CA ILE A 53 9.81 14.73 0.13
C ILE A 53 8.84 14.61 -1.03
N CYS A 54 8.78 15.64 -1.87
CA CYS A 54 7.96 15.63 -3.07
C CYS A 54 8.83 15.30 -4.28
N LEU A 55 8.46 14.24 -5.00
CA LEU A 55 9.14 13.78 -6.21
C LEU A 55 8.19 13.93 -7.40
N ALA A 56 8.70 14.47 -8.49
CA ALA A 56 7.95 14.57 -9.74
C ALA A 56 8.57 13.71 -10.82
N PRO A 57 7.76 13.04 -11.67
CA PRO A 57 8.28 12.34 -12.83
C PRO A 57 8.97 13.32 -13.80
N PRO A 58 10.06 12.93 -14.49
CA PRO A 58 10.78 13.79 -15.42
C PRO A 58 9.93 14.36 -16.56
N SER A 59 8.83 13.70 -16.90
CA SER A 59 7.89 14.09 -17.94
C SER A 59 6.98 15.26 -17.54
N THR A 60 6.91 15.62 -16.26
CA THR A 60 6.10 16.73 -15.75
C THR A 60 6.97 17.97 -15.58
N ALA A 61 6.93 18.90 -16.51
CA ALA A 61 7.71 20.14 -16.54
C ALA A 61 7.40 21.14 -15.40
N SER A 62 6.67 20.75 -14.37
CA SER A 62 6.17 21.61 -13.30
C SER A 62 6.24 20.92 -11.94
N ALA A 63 7.46 20.56 -11.50
CA ALA A 63 7.64 20.22 -10.10
C ALA A 63 7.66 21.49 -9.25
N PRO A 64 6.77 21.66 -8.26
CA PRO A 64 6.97 22.71 -7.26
C PRO A 64 8.15 22.28 -6.40
N ALA A 65 9.27 22.97 -6.47
CA ALA A 65 10.42 22.84 -5.58
C ALA A 65 10.84 21.39 -5.18
N GLY A 66 10.50 20.41 -5.99
CA GLY A 66 10.74 18.99 -5.74
C GLY A 66 11.89 18.44 -6.60
N VAL A 67 12.39 17.30 -6.20
CA VAL A 67 13.40 16.55 -6.94
C VAL A 67 12.72 15.81 -8.11
N SER A 68 13.26 15.94 -9.32
CA SER A 68 12.83 15.13 -10.46
C SER A 68 13.46 13.74 -10.36
N ALA A 69 12.65 12.70 -10.28
CA ALA A 69 13.14 11.33 -10.21
C ALA A 69 12.22 10.39 -10.99
N ARG A 70 12.82 9.34 -11.56
CA ARG A 70 12.05 8.22 -12.11
C ARG A 70 11.54 7.34 -10.99
N LEU A 71 10.31 6.86 -11.12
CA LEU A 71 9.71 6.00 -10.10
C LEU A 71 10.44 4.65 -9.97
N GLU A 72 11.09 4.22 -11.03
CA GLU A 72 11.90 2.99 -11.08
C GLU A 72 13.31 3.16 -10.43
N GLN A 73 13.71 4.40 -10.11
CA GLN A 73 15.02 4.73 -9.51
C GLN A 73 14.86 5.92 -8.57
N LEU A 74 14.45 5.65 -7.36
CA LEU A 74 14.23 6.69 -6.36
C LEU A 74 15.53 7.01 -5.61
N PRO A 75 15.96 8.28 -5.53
CA PRO A 75 17.21 8.67 -4.85
C PRO A 75 17.05 8.71 -3.33
N LEU A 76 16.58 7.62 -2.74
CA LEU A 76 16.27 7.50 -1.32
C LEU A 76 16.90 6.25 -0.72
N MET A 77 17.28 6.35 0.55
CA MET A 77 17.85 5.22 1.27
C MET A 77 16.81 4.12 1.49
N ALA A 78 17.25 2.87 1.39
CA ALA A 78 16.39 1.73 1.65
C ALA A 78 15.89 1.70 3.10
N ARG A 79 14.64 1.31 3.30
CA ARG A 79 13.99 1.12 4.61
C ARG A 79 13.89 2.37 5.49
N THR A 80 13.78 3.55 4.89
CA THR A 80 13.71 4.82 5.64
C THR A 80 12.36 5.53 5.55
N VAL A 81 11.47 5.10 4.67
CA VAL A 81 10.22 5.83 4.38
C VAL A 81 9.03 5.15 5.04
N ASP A 82 8.30 5.88 5.89
CA ASP A 82 7.13 5.36 6.61
C ASP A 82 5.87 5.36 5.78
N LEU A 83 5.73 6.36 4.90
CA LEU A 83 4.57 6.50 4.03
C LEU A 83 5.00 6.95 2.63
N VAL A 84 4.61 6.18 1.63
CA VAL A 84 4.76 6.55 0.21
C VAL A 84 3.39 6.84 -0.38
N LEU A 85 3.24 8.00 -1.01
CA LEU A 85 2.04 8.39 -1.75
C LEU A 85 2.34 8.33 -3.24
N LEU A 86 1.71 7.42 -3.95
CA LEU A 86 1.81 7.27 -5.41
C LEU A 86 0.54 7.82 -6.05
N ARG A 87 0.57 9.11 -6.39
CA ARG A 87 -0.58 9.79 -7.02
C ARG A 87 -0.50 9.65 -8.54
N HIS A 88 -1.27 8.75 -9.11
CA HIS A 88 -1.27 8.45 -10.54
C HIS A 88 0.10 8.15 -11.16
N SER A 89 1.12 7.95 -10.32
CA SER A 89 2.50 7.74 -10.78
C SER A 89 2.65 6.41 -11.51
N LEU A 90 1.94 5.37 -11.08
CA LEU A 90 1.95 4.06 -11.73
C LEU A 90 1.27 4.08 -13.10
N ASP A 91 0.28 4.96 -13.30
CA ASP A 91 -0.42 5.09 -14.58
C ASP A 91 0.51 5.61 -15.69
N PHE A 92 1.56 6.35 -15.31
CA PHE A 92 2.52 6.97 -16.23
C PHE A 92 3.94 6.38 -16.11
N ALA A 93 4.18 5.41 -15.25
CA ALA A 93 5.44 4.70 -15.12
C ALA A 93 5.78 3.91 -16.39
N VAL A 94 7.06 3.82 -16.73
CA VAL A 94 7.56 3.01 -17.86
C VAL A 94 7.31 1.53 -17.56
N ASP A 95 7.72 1.07 -16.36
CA ASP A 95 7.37 -0.23 -15.83
C ASP A 95 6.78 -0.10 -14.41
N PRO A 96 5.45 -0.25 -14.26
CA PRO A 96 4.81 -0.15 -12.95
C PRO A 96 5.26 -1.22 -11.94
N ARG A 97 5.75 -2.38 -12.42
CA ARG A 97 6.23 -3.46 -11.52
C ARG A 97 7.58 -3.11 -10.92
N ASP A 98 8.49 -2.62 -11.74
CA ASP A 98 9.80 -2.19 -11.28
C ASP A 98 9.68 -0.98 -10.37
N ALA A 99 8.79 -0.04 -10.71
CA ALA A 99 8.42 1.07 -9.86
C ALA A 99 7.93 0.63 -8.47
N LEU A 100 7.04 -0.37 -8.40
CA LEU A 100 6.58 -0.92 -7.12
C LEU A 100 7.67 -1.63 -6.33
N ARG A 101 8.60 -2.33 -7.00
CA ARG A 101 9.76 -2.95 -6.34
C ARG A 101 10.65 -1.90 -5.67
N GLU A 102 10.93 -0.82 -6.39
CA GLU A 102 11.72 0.30 -5.86
C GLU A 102 11.03 0.94 -4.65
N VAL A 103 9.73 1.19 -4.75
CA VAL A 103 8.93 1.70 -3.62
C VAL A 103 9.03 0.78 -2.40
N VAL A 104 8.88 -0.53 -2.58
CA VAL A 104 9.01 -1.49 -1.45
C VAL A 104 10.42 -1.46 -0.85
N GLN A 105 11.45 -1.22 -1.65
CA GLN A 105 12.83 -1.18 -1.19
C GLN A 105 13.09 -0.01 -0.25
N ILE A 106 12.57 1.18 -0.57
CA ILE A 106 12.73 2.38 0.27
C ILE A 106 11.82 2.38 1.50
N MET A 107 10.68 1.66 1.48
CA MET A 107 9.73 1.59 2.60
C MET A 107 10.36 0.97 3.85
N ALA A 108 10.16 1.60 4.99
CA ALA A 108 10.47 1.06 6.32
C ALA A 108 9.68 -0.23 6.61
N PRO A 109 10.11 -1.06 7.56
CA PRO A 109 9.29 -2.15 8.08
C PRO A 109 7.94 -1.61 8.59
N GLU A 110 6.84 -2.27 8.27
CA GLU A 110 5.45 -1.83 8.58
C GLU A 110 5.06 -0.48 7.94
N GLY A 111 5.88 0.06 7.03
CA GLY A 111 5.58 1.25 6.24
C GLY A 111 4.32 1.07 5.39
N LEU A 112 3.70 2.18 5.03
CA LEU A 112 2.48 2.21 4.24
C LEU A 112 2.76 2.77 2.85
N VAL A 113 2.04 2.26 1.87
CA VAL A 113 1.95 2.87 0.54
C VAL A 113 0.50 3.14 0.20
N VAL A 114 0.22 4.35 -0.27
CA VAL A 114 -1.06 4.77 -0.84
C VAL A 114 -0.90 4.86 -2.34
N ILE A 115 -1.75 4.18 -3.07
CA ILE A 115 -1.72 4.13 -4.53
C ILE A 115 -3.03 4.71 -5.05
N CYS A 116 -2.95 5.85 -5.74
CA CYS A 116 -4.05 6.42 -6.50
C CYS A 116 -3.83 6.13 -7.98
N GLY A 117 -4.85 5.68 -8.67
CA GLY A 117 -4.79 5.38 -10.09
C GLY A 117 -6.14 5.45 -10.77
N PHE A 118 -6.13 5.52 -12.10
CA PHE A 118 -7.36 5.52 -12.89
C PHE A 118 -7.92 4.10 -13.03
N ASN A 119 -9.21 3.98 -12.83
CA ASN A 119 -9.90 2.69 -12.91
C ASN A 119 -10.26 2.35 -14.37
N LEU A 120 -9.72 1.25 -14.88
CA LEU A 120 -9.98 0.79 -16.23
C LEU A 120 -11.44 0.35 -16.44
N LEU A 121 -12.07 -0.22 -15.40
CA LEU A 121 -13.46 -0.71 -15.45
C LEU A 121 -14.48 0.38 -15.15
N GLY A 122 -14.05 1.57 -14.73
CA GLY A 122 -14.92 2.70 -14.44
C GLY A 122 -15.31 3.49 -15.68
N LEU A 123 -16.15 4.53 -15.47
CA LEU A 123 -16.58 5.46 -16.52
C LEU A 123 -15.41 6.08 -17.30
N TRP A 124 -14.30 6.33 -16.62
CA TRP A 124 -13.09 6.90 -17.20
C TRP A 124 -12.35 5.92 -18.10
N GLY A 125 -12.34 4.63 -17.74
CA GLY A 125 -11.78 3.59 -18.59
C GLY A 125 -12.57 3.45 -19.88
N GLY A 126 -13.90 3.44 -19.82
CA GLY A 126 -14.77 3.44 -20.99
C GLY A 126 -14.57 4.68 -21.87
N ALA A 127 -14.51 5.88 -21.26
CA ALA A 127 -14.25 7.12 -21.99
C ALA A 127 -12.86 7.12 -22.69
N LYS A 128 -11.84 6.52 -22.07
CA LYS A 128 -10.52 6.33 -22.66
C LYS A 128 -10.56 5.48 -23.93
N MET A 129 -11.35 4.41 -23.93
CA MET A 129 -11.47 3.53 -25.12
C MET A 129 -12.05 4.27 -26.32
N ILE A 130 -12.97 5.22 -26.06
CA ILE A 130 -13.61 6.03 -27.10
C ILE A 130 -12.70 7.19 -27.53
N ARG A 131 -12.06 7.84 -26.57
CA ARG A 131 -11.25 9.06 -26.77
C ARG A 131 -9.82 8.78 -27.19
N ARG A 132 -9.46 8.06 -28.13
CA ARG A 132 -8.10 7.70 -28.61
C ARG A 132 -7.09 8.87 -28.69
N THR A 133 -7.01 9.71 -27.66
CA THR A 133 -6.10 10.86 -27.60
C THR A 133 -4.83 10.52 -26.80
N LYS A 134 -3.69 11.12 -27.20
CA LYS A 134 -2.40 10.99 -26.48
C LYS A 134 -2.23 12.02 -25.36
N GLN A 135 -3.28 12.75 -25.00
CA GLN A 135 -3.23 13.75 -23.93
C GLN A 135 -3.48 13.13 -22.56
N VAL A 136 -2.90 13.72 -21.52
CA VAL A 136 -3.18 13.36 -20.12
C VAL A 136 -4.65 13.68 -19.84
N PRO A 137 -5.39 12.81 -19.13
CA PRO A 137 -4.98 11.56 -18.49
C PRO A 137 -5.04 10.33 -19.41
N TRP A 138 -5.55 10.46 -20.63
CA TRP A 138 -5.92 9.35 -21.52
C TRP A 138 -4.73 8.53 -22.02
N ASN A 139 -3.53 9.10 -22.04
CA ASN A 139 -2.30 8.39 -22.42
C ASN A 139 -1.72 7.47 -21.32
N GLY A 140 -2.20 7.58 -20.07
CA GLY A 140 -1.77 6.74 -18.96
C GLY A 140 -2.14 5.25 -19.17
N ARG A 141 -1.44 4.35 -18.53
CA ARG A 141 -1.75 2.91 -18.48
C ARG A 141 -2.70 2.65 -17.31
N TYR A 142 -4.02 2.63 -17.57
CA TYR A 142 -4.99 2.33 -16.51
C TYR A 142 -4.84 0.87 -16.08
N LEU A 143 -4.55 0.67 -14.80
CA LEU A 143 -4.33 -0.66 -14.24
C LEU A 143 -5.66 -1.27 -13.78
N LEU A 144 -5.81 -2.59 -14.00
CA LEU A 144 -6.88 -3.35 -13.37
C LEU A 144 -6.55 -3.55 -11.89
N LEU A 145 -7.50 -3.29 -11.01
CA LEU A 145 -7.34 -3.47 -9.55
C LEU A 145 -6.91 -4.89 -9.17
N GLY A 146 -7.44 -5.91 -9.85
CA GLY A 146 -7.01 -7.31 -9.65
C GLY A 146 -5.52 -7.50 -9.93
N ARG A 147 -5.02 -6.96 -11.05
CA ARG A 147 -3.60 -7.04 -11.40
C ARG A 147 -2.72 -6.28 -10.39
N LEU A 148 -3.16 -5.12 -9.93
CA LEU A 148 -2.46 -4.38 -8.88
C LEU A 148 -2.40 -5.19 -7.59
N HIS A 149 -3.51 -5.81 -7.18
CA HIS A 149 -3.59 -6.66 -5.99
C HIS A 149 -2.62 -7.85 -6.06
N ASP A 150 -2.53 -8.51 -7.23
CA ASP A 150 -1.60 -9.62 -7.45
C ASP A 150 -0.14 -9.15 -7.29
N TRP A 151 0.22 -8.00 -7.86
CA TRP A 151 1.56 -7.45 -7.71
C TRP A 151 1.89 -7.07 -6.28
N LEU A 152 0.95 -6.45 -5.56
CA LEU A 152 1.12 -6.12 -4.14
C LEU A 152 1.35 -7.38 -3.31
N SER A 153 0.60 -8.44 -3.58
CA SER A 153 0.74 -9.73 -2.89
C SER A 153 2.11 -10.37 -3.13
N LEU A 154 2.59 -10.36 -4.38
CA LEU A 154 3.92 -10.87 -4.75
C LEU A 154 5.05 -10.09 -4.05
N LEU A 155 4.85 -8.79 -3.84
CA LEU A 155 5.80 -7.91 -3.13
C LEU A 155 5.63 -7.92 -1.61
N GLN A 156 4.83 -8.85 -1.07
CA GLN A 156 4.55 -8.98 0.36
C GLN A 156 3.91 -7.72 0.99
N LEU A 157 3.20 -6.95 0.17
CA LEU A 157 2.39 -5.84 0.62
C LEU A 157 0.97 -6.34 0.94
N LYS A 158 0.54 -6.16 2.19
CA LYS A 158 -0.83 -6.49 2.62
C LYS A 158 -1.73 -5.29 2.37
N VAL A 159 -2.73 -5.43 1.52
CA VAL A 159 -3.78 -4.41 1.36
C VAL A 159 -4.54 -4.28 2.69
N VAL A 160 -4.59 -3.07 3.22
CA VAL A 160 -5.28 -2.71 4.48
C VAL A 160 -6.60 -2.00 4.22
N GLY A 161 -6.75 -1.41 3.04
CA GLY A 161 -7.98 -0.78 2.61
C GLY A 161 -7.89 -0.34 1.17
N GLY A 162 -9.03 -0.17 0.55
CA GLY A 162 -9.12 0.34 -0.82
C GLY A 162 -10.55 0.74 -1.15
N ARG A 163 -10.70 1.76 -1.97
CA ARG A 163 -12.00 2.26 -2.41
C ARG A 163 -11.85 2.93 -3.76
N THR A 164 -12.89 2.85 -4.58
CA THR A 164 -13.00 3.67 -5.78
C THR A 164 -13.66 4.99 -5.43
N CYS A 165 -13.38 6.00 -6.19
CA CYS A 165 -13.89 7.36 -6.03
C CYS A 165 -14.08 8.02 -7.39
N PHE A 166 -14.60 9.24 -7.36
CA PHE A 166 -14.78 10.07 -8.53
C PHE A 166 -15.69 9.46 -9.59
N TYR A 167 -16.98 9.38 -9.26
CA TYR A 167 -18.01 8.79 -10.13
C TYR A 167 -18.51 9.76 -11.21
N ARG A 168 -18.00 10.98 -11.23
CA ARG A 168 -18.37 11.99 -12.21
C ARG A 168 -17.79 11.68 -13.58
N PRO A 169 -18.56 11.93 -14.66
CA PRO A 169 -18.05 11.78 -16.02
C PRO A 169 -16.94 12.80 -16.32
N PRO A 170 -16.01 12.48 -17.25
CA PRO A 170 -14.87 13.35 -17.56
C PRO A 170 -15.28 14.58 -18.40
N LEU A 171 -16.08 15.45 -17.81
CA LEU A 171 -16.53 16.71 -18.41
C LEU A 171 -15.77 17.86 -17.78
N GLN A 172 -15.18 18.73 -18.58
CA GLN A 172 -14.36 19.87 -18.12
C GLN A 172 -15.16 21.11 -17.73
N SER A 173 -16.47 21.00 -17.56
CA SER A 173 -17.34 22.12 -17.20
C SER A 173 -17.60 22.18 -15.70
N SER A 174 -17.28 23.31 -15.07
CA SER A 174 -17.51 23.52 -13.62
C SER A 174 -18.97 23.36 -13.22
N ARG A 175 -19.90 23.85 -14.07
CA ARG A 175 -21.35 23.74 -13.83
C ARG A 175 -21.81 22.28 -13.72
N TRP A 176 -21.31 21.39 -14.58
CA TRP A 176 -21.63 19.97 -14.54
C TRP A 176 -20.96 19.26 -13.35
N LEU A 177 -19.77 19.69 -12.97
CA LEU A 177 -19.07 19.11 -11.82
C LEU A 177 -19.78 19.39 -10.49
N GLU A 178 -20.31 20.60 -10.31
CA GLU A 178 -21.08 20.97 -9.12
C GLU A 178 -22.45 20.27 -9.11
N GLY A 179 -23.16 20.26 -10.23
CA GLY A 179 -24.48 19.63 -10.35
C GLY A 179 -24.46 18.10 -10.18
N LEU A 180 -23.34 17.44 -10.49
CA LEU A 180 -23.18 15.99 -10.39
C LEU A 180 -22.53 15.54 -9.06
N GLY A 181 -22.44 16.43 -8.06
CA GLY A 181 -21.91 16.09 -6.72
C GLY A 181 -22.62 14.92 -6.04
N PHE A 182 -23.94 14.76 -6.29
CA PHE A 182 -24.72 13.64 -5.75
C PHE A 182 -24.25 12.27 -6.27
N MET A 183 -23.60 12.21 -7.43
CA MET A 183 -23.09 10.95 -8.02
C MET A 183 -22.01 10.30 -7.14
N GLU A 184 -21.28 11.08 -6.35
CA GLU A 184 -20.31 10.52 -5.42
C GLU A 184 -20.99 9.67 -4.34
N ALA A 185 -22.07 10.19 -3.74
CA ALA A 185 -22.82 9.48 -2.69
C ALA A 185 -23.58 8.28 -3.26
N MET A 186 -24.16 8.41 -4.45
CA MET A 186 -24.87 7.31 -5.11
C MET A 186 -23.91 6.24 -5.63
N GLY A 187 -22.82 6.65 -6.28
CA GLY A 187 -21.85 5.74 -6.88
C GLY A 187 -21.19 4.85 -5.83
N ASP A 188 -20.81 5.42 -4.70
CA ASP A 188 -20.23 4.69 -3.56
C ASP A 188 -21.17 3.61 -3.01
N ARG A 189 -22.48 3.83 -3.05
CA ARG A 189 -23.48 2.89 -2.56
C ARG A 189 -23.94 1.85 -3.57
N TRP A 190 -24.15 2.24 -4.83
CA TRP A 190 -24.80 1.41 -5.83
C TRP A 190 -23.82 0.76 -6.82
N TRP A 191 -22.71 1.44 -7.14
CA TRP A 191 -21.73 0.97 -8.12
C TRP A 191 -20.28 1.14 -7.64
N PRO A 192 -19.91 0.53 -6.51
CA PRO A 192 -18.61 0.76 -5.88
C PRO A 192 -17.40 0.43 -6.77
N LEU A 193 -17.58 -0.29 -7.86
CA LEU A 193 -16.50 -0.66 -8.80
C LEU A 193 -16.38 0.28 -10.01
N LEU A 194 -17.36 1.16 -10.26
CA LEU A 194 -17.42 2.00 -11.46
C LEU A 194 -16.81 3.40 -11.26
N GLY A 195 -16.26 3.72 -10.11
CA GLY A 195 -15.54 4.97 -9.89
C GLY A 195 -14.44 5.18 -10.93
N GLY A 196 -14.21 6.44 -11.33
CA GLY A 196 -13.19 6.80 -12.33
C GLY A 196 -11.76 6.61 -11.86
N ALA A 197 -11.55 6.70 -10.54
CA ALA A 197 -10.26 6.46 -9.87
C ALA A 197 -10.41 5.48 -8.71
N TYR A 198 -9.28 4.94 -8.26
CA TYR A 198 -9.20 4.12 -7.06
C TYR A 198 -8.10 4.61 -6.14
N VAL A 199 -8.28 4.36 -4.85
CA VAL A 199 -7.27 4.53 -3.81
C VAL A 199 -7.09 3.18 -3.13
N VAL A 200 -5.84 2.71 -3.06
CA VAL A 200 -5.48 1.47 -2.36
C VAL A 200 -4.39 1.79 -1.35
N VAL A 201 -4.58 1.35 -0.11
CA VAL A 201 -3.59 1.46 0.96
C VAL A 201 -3.06 0.07 1.26
N ALA A 202 -1.75 -0.10 1.19
CA ALA A 202 -1.09 -1.35 1.51
C ALA A 202 0.04 -1.15 2.52
N ARG A 203 0.28 -2.18 3.34
CA ARG A 203 1.33 -2.19 4.37
C ARG A 203 2.39 -3.20 4.02
N LYS A 204 3.65 -2.81 4.15
CA LYS A 204 4.77 -3.73 4.01
C LYS A 204 4.80 -4.68 5.20
N ARG A 205 4.72 -5.98 4.91
CA ARG A 205 4.90 -6.99 5.95
C ARG A 205 6.36 -7.00 6.36
N SER A 206 6.64 -6.70 7.62
CA SER A 206 7.93 -7.07 8.16
C SER A 206 7.95 -8.59 8.27
N ALA A 207 9.01 -9.22 7.79
CA ALA A 207 9.34 -10.57 8.18
C ALA A 207 9.84 -10.52 9.65
N SER A 208 8.98 -10.08 10.56
CA SER A 208 9.20 -10.31 11.98
C SER A 208 9.21 -11.82 12.11
N ALA A 209 10.38 -12.40 12.25
CA ALA A 209 10.52 -13.74 12.80
C ALA A 209 9.70 -13.67 14.10
N ARG A 210 8.52 -14.25 14.08
CA ARG A 210 7.75 -14.48 15.30
C ARG A 210 8.65 -15.42 16.08
N LEU A 211 9.40 -14.85 17.01
CA LEU A 211 10.10 -15.64 18.01
C LEU A 211 8.99 -16.37 18.77
N VAL A 212 8.60 -17.55 18.25
CA VAL A 212 7.77 -18.48 19.00
C VAL A 212 8.65 -18.88 20.15
N PRO A 213 8.33 -18.51 21.41
CA PRO A 213 9.16 -18.89 22.53
C PRO A 213 9.30 -20.41 22.49
N VAL A 214 10.54 -20.88 22.51
CA VAL A 214 10.90 -22.29 22.39
C VAL A 214 10.11 -23.17 23.39
N GLN A 215 9.64 -22.59 24.49
CA GLN A 215 8.76 -23.23 25.48
C GLN A 215 7.40 -23.71 24.91
N GLU A 216 6.80 -23.06 23.91
CA GLU A 216 5.55 -23.56 23.34
C GLU A 216 5.74 -24.78 22.43
N GLN A 217 6.88 -24.91 21.80
CA GLN A 217 7.18 -26.10 20.98
C GLN A 217 7.39 -27.35 21.85
N PHE A 218 7.99 -27.20 23.02
CA PHE A 218 8.16 -28.33 23.97
C PHE A 218 6.82 -28.74 24.61
N ARG A 219 5.93 -27.81 24.93
CA ARG A 219 4.59 -28.13 25.43
C ARG A 219 3.73 -28.90 24.43
N ARG A 220 3.78 -28.55 23.14
CA ARG A 220 3.05 -29.29 22.11
C ARG A 220 3.59 -30.68 21.85
N ARG A 221 4.90 -30.92 21.98
CA ARG A 221 5.50 -32.25 21.89
C ARG A 221 5.23 -33.11 23.12
N ALA A 222 5.13 -32.52 24.29
CA ALA A 222 4.82 -33.25 25.52
C ALA A 222 3.34 -33.70 25.58
N ASN A 223 2.39 -32.92 25.05
CA ASN A 223 0.97 -33.29 25.05
C ASN A 223 0.58 -34.25 23.92
N GLY A 224 1.42 -34.46 22.92
CA GLY A 224 1.13 -35.33 21.76
C GLY A 224 1.55 -36.80 21.94
N ARG A 225 2.20 -37.19 23.06
CA ARG A 225 2.58 -38.56 23.33
C ARG A 225 1.86 -39.10 24.58
N LYS A 226 0.57 -39.41 24.41
CA LYS A 226 -0.02 -40.46 25.28
C LYS A 226 0.40 -41.81 24.73
N PHE A 227 1.53 -42.29 25.17
CA PHE A 227 1.88 -43.72 25.01
C PHE A 227 0.99 -44.54 25.94
N ALA A 228 0.17 -45.39 25.37
CA ALA A 228 -0.48 -46.47 26.07
C ALA A 228 0.61 -47.42 26.56
N ILE A 229 0.84 -47.48 27.86
CA ILE A 229 1.69 -48.51 28.48
C ILE A 229 0.82 -49.75 28.61
N VAL A 230 1.01 -50.69 27.69
CA VAL A 230 0.60 -52.09 27.90
C VAL A 230 1.57 -52.68 28.91
N GLY A 231 1.02 -53.29 29.98
CA GLY A 231 1.75 -53.76 31.09
C GLY A 231 2.77 -54.86 30.76
N GLY A 232 3.92 -54.75 31.38
CA GLY A 232 4.99 -55.74 31.40
C GLY A 232 5.83 -55.49 32.65
N SER A 233 5.66 -56.37 33.63
CA SER A 233 6.43 -56.46 34.89
C SER A 233 7.91 -56.63 34.60
N HIS A 234 8.76 -55.72 35.06
CA HIS A 234 10.10 -56.13 35.51
C HIS A 234 10.63 -55.20 36.61
N ARG A 235 10.87 -55.81 37.76
CA ARG A 235 11.68 -55.30 38.88
C ARG A 235 13.11 -55.03 38.43
N GLN A 236 13.75 -54.11 39.11
CA GLN A 236 15.16 -53.76 39.20
C GLN A 236 15.62 -52.53 38.43
N SER A 237 15.80 -51.46 39.19
CA SER A 237 17.05 -50.66 39.19
C SER A 237 16.89 -49.35 40.04
N ASP A 238 16.63 -49.58 41.36
CA ASP A 238 16.68 -48.46 42.36
C ASP A 238 18.13 -48.14 42.81
N GLY A 239 19.13 -48.76 42.21
CA GLY A 239 20.56 -48.66 42.64
C GLY A 239 21.33 -47.48 42.02
N VAL A 240 20.94 -47.00 40.82
CA VAL A 240 21.80 -46.07 40.05
C VAL A 240 21.50 -44.59 40.35
N VAL A 241 20.30 -44.28 40.82
CA VAL A 241 19.91 -42.87 41.09
C VAL A 241 20.48 -42.35 42.42
N LYS A 242 20.82 -43.24 43.36
CA LYS A 242 21.42 -42.84 44.64
C LYS A 242 22.92 -42.49 44.55
N GLN A 243 23.61 -42.98 43.55
CA GLN A 243 25.05 -42.73 43.39
C GLN A 243 25.41 -41.42 42.74
N LEU A 244 24.50 -40.85 41.96
CA LEU A 244 24.71 -39.55 41.30
C LEU A 244 24.37 -38.32 42.19
N ARG A 245 23.60 -38.51 43.26
CA ARG A 245 23.28 -37.44 44.22
C ARG A 245 24.36 -37.13 45.25
N SER A 246 25.28 -38.05 45.48
CA SER A 246 26.34 -37.86 46.48
C SER A 246 27.58 -37.12 45.96
N GLN A 247 27.71 -36.90 44.67
CA GLN A 247 28.87 -36.20 44.07
C GLN A 247 28.67 -34.69 43.89
N TRP A 248 27.47 -34.16 44.09
CA TRP A 248 27.18 -32.71 43.91
C TRP A 248 27.10 -31.89 45.19
N THR A 249 27.35 -32.51 46.36
CA THR A 249 27.31 -31.82 47.68
C THR A 249 28.69 -31.56 48.27
N LYS A 250 29.75 -31.83 47.52
CA LYS A 250 31.11 -31.47 47.93
C LYS A 250 31.88 -30.80 46.80
N ARG A 251 31.51 -29.52 46.57
CA ARG A 251 32.40 -28.44 46.07
C ARG A 251 31.76 -27.10 46.39
#